data_644dad7a403be658948600c5b0a0aa85
#
_entry.id   644dad7a403be658948600c5b0a0aa85
#
_cell.length_a   1.000
_cell.length_b   1.000
_cell.length_c   1.000
_cell.angle_alpha   90.00
_cell.angle_beta   90.00
_cell.angle_gamma   90.00
#
_symmetry.space_group_name_H-M   'P 1'
#
loop_
_entity.id
_entity.type
_entity.pdbx_description
1 polymer ?
#
loop_
_entity_poly.entity_id
_entity_poly.type
_entity_poly.pdbx_seq_one_letter_code
_entity_poly.pdbx_strand_id
1 'polypeptide(L)' 'MISEIYVQKLIRLINQGVIMVEQIIDPAYKAEVENRLMS' A
#
# COMPACT_ATOMS: atom_id res chain seq x y z
N MET A 1 -10.99 3.42 9.56
CA MET A 1 -11.25 2.18 8.83
C MET A 1 -10.51 2.20 7.50
N ILE A 2 -9.85 1.11 7.14
CA ILE A 2 -9.06 1.04 5.91
C ILE A 2 -9.95 0.68 4.73
N SER A 3 -9.79 1.39 3.63
CA SER A 3 -10.52 1.10 2.40
C SER A 3 -9.78 0.04 1.60
N GLU A 4 -10.46 -1.05 1.31
CA GLU A 4 -9.87 -2.14 0.53
C GLU A 4 -9.51 -1.66 -0.88
N ILE A 5 -10.37 -0.85 -1.48
CA ILE A 5 -10.12 -0.33 -2.81
C ILE A 5 -8.87 0.53 -2.85
N TYR A 6 -8.68 1.35 -1.83
CA TYR A 6 -7.51 2.22 -1.75
C TYR A 6 -6.23 1.39 -1.56
N VAL A 7 -6.30 0.36 -0.73
CA VAL A 7 -5.15 -0.53 -0.51
C VAL A 7 -4.75 -1.20 -1.83
N GLN A 8 -5.72 -1.70 -2.58
CA GLN A 8 -5.43 -2.34 -3.87
C GLN A 8 -4.80 -1.36 -4.85
N LYS A 9 -5.25 -0.11 -4.82
CA LYS A 9 -4.70 0.93 -5.68
C LYS A 9 -3.24 1.20 -5.33
N LEU A 10 -2.94 1.30 -4.03
CA LEU A 10 -1.57 1.53 -3.59
C LEU A 10 -0.65 0.39 -4.02
N ILE A 11 -1.10 -0.84 -3.85
CA ILE A 11 -0.31 -2.00 -4.23
C ILE A 11 -0.03 -1.99 -5.74
N ARG A 12 -1.03 -1.65 -6.53
CA ARG A 12 -0.85 -1.57 -7.98
C ARG A 12 0.22 -0.54 -8.34
N LEU A 13 0.16 0.64 -7.72
CA LEU A 13 1.12 1.70 -8.01
C LEU A 13 2.54 1.29 -7.62
N ILE A 14 2.67 0.58 -6.50
CA ILE A 14 3.97 0.09 -6.06
C ILE A 14 4.52 -0.93 -7.04
N ASN A 15 3.69 -1.85 -7.51
CA ASN A 15 4.11 -2.86 -8.46
C ASN A 15 4.50 -2.26 -9.82
N GLN A 16 3.91 -1.12 -10.16
CA GLN A 16 4.23 -0.43 -11.41
C GLN A 16 5.47 0.45 -11.28
N GLY A 17 5.99 0.61 -10.05
CA GLY A 17 7.14 1.45 -9.82
C GLY A 17 6.82 2.93 -9.77
N VAL A 18 5.55 3.29 -9.63
CA VAL A 18 5.14 4.69 -9.57
C VAL A 18 5.40 5.29 -8.20
N ILE A 19 5.17 4.51 -7.14
CA ILE A 19 5.42 4.95 -5.77
C ILE A 19 6.14 3.84 -5.00
N MET A 20 6.68 4.20 -3.85
CA MET A 20 7.32 3.26 -2.95
C MET A 20 6.53 3.18 -1.64
N VAL A 21 6.64 2.04 -0.95
CA VAL A 21 5.97 1.85 0.35
C VAL A 21 6.31 2.99 1.31
N GLU A 22 7.55 3.46 1.27
CA GLU A 22 8.00 4.52 2.17
C GLU A 22 7.26 5.84 1.96
N GLN A 23 6.62 6.02 0.81
CA GLN A 23 5.87 7.24 0.52
C GLN A 23 4.47 7.22 1.12
N ILE A 24 4.03 6.08 1.64
CA ILE A 24 2.73 5.99 2.30
C ILE A 24 2.86 6.60 3.69
N ILE A 25 2.19 7.73 3.90
CA ILE A 25 2.28 8.46 5.15
C ILE A 25 1.42 7.86 6.25
N ASP A 26 0.24 7.35 5.89
CA ASP A 26 -0.70 6.78 6.84
C ASP A 26 -0.18 5.43 7.34
N PRO A 27 0.11 5.31 8.66
CA PRO A 27 0.68 4.07 9.19
C PRO A 27 -0.24 2.86 9.03
N ALA A 28 -1.56 3.06 9.08
CA ALA A 28 -2.50 1.95 8.93
C ALA A 28 -2.45 1.38 7.52
N TYR A 29 -2.43 2.25 6.51
CA TYR A 29 -2.33 1.80 5.13
C TYR A 29 -0.95 1.24 4.83
N LYS A 30 0.08 1.87 5.36
CA LYS A 30 1.43 1.38 5.15
C LYS A 30 1.59 -0.04 5.68
N ALA A 31 1.11 -0.29 6.90
CA ALA A 31 1.22 -1.62 7.51
C ALA A 31 0.44 -2.65 6.70
N GLU A 32 -0.76 -2.30 6.25
CA GLU A 32 -1.57 -3.22 5.48
C GLU A 32 -0.93 -3.57 4.15
N VAL A 33 -0.41 -2.56 3.45
CA VAL A 33 0.24 -2.77 2.17
C VAL A 33 1.50 -3.62 2.33
N GLU A 34 2.31 -3.34 3.34
CA GLU A 34 3.50 -4.13 3.61
C GLU A 34 3.15 -5.59 3.88
N ASN A 35 2.10 -5.81 4.66
CA ASN A 35 1.68 -7.16 5.00
C ASN A 35 1.30 -7.96 3.74
N ARG A 36 0.59 -7.32 2.82
CA ARG A 36 0.15 -7.99 1.60
C ARG A 36 1.32 -8.25 0.64
N LEU A 37 2.27 -7.33 0.60
CA LEU A 37 3.44 -7.50 -0.27
C LEU A 37 4.36 -8.61 0.21
N MET A 38 4.34 -8.89 1.51
CA MET A 38 5.20 -9.91 2.10
C MET A 38 4.59 -11.31 2.11
N SER A 39 3.30 -11.39 1.87
CA SER A 39 2.61 -12.69 1.93
C SER A 39 2.61 -13.40 0.58
#